data_8f545e80850c4c40062c865115409d5a
#
_entry.id   8f545e80850c4c40062c865115409d5a
#
_cell.length_a   1.000
_cell.length_b   1.000
_cell.length_c   1.000
_cell.angle_alpha   90.00
_cell.angle_beta   90.00
_cell.angle_gamma   90.00
#
_symmetry.space_group_name_H-M   'P 1'
#
loop_
_entity.id
_entity.type
_entity.pdbx_description
1 polymer ?
#
loop_
_entity_poly.entity_id
_entity_poly.type
_entity_poly.pdbx_seq_one_letter_code
_entity_poly.pdbx_strand_id
1 'polypeptide(L)'
;MAEQLRSRGRLALALAASAIFVWLLVGQQSPTAAAQTNFVGGAPSRPDSSDIRALRLRFEPGSRSNWHSHSNWQIIAAEEGRGRTQVRGGPMQEMLPGESPIFAGPGVVHWHGAAPDEYVVQLTFISGQATWHAPVSDEDYLGR
;
A
#
# COMPACT_ATOMS: atom_id res chain seq x y z
N MET A 1 -26.35 14.16 73.87
CA MET A 1 -26.33 15.35 72.98
C MET A 1 -24.99 15.55 72.23
N ALA A 2 -23.85 15.23 72.82
CA ALA A 2 -22.53 15.38 72.21
C ALA A 2 -22.21 14.38 71.01
N GLU A 3 -22.78 13.18 71.03
CA GLU A 3 -22.56 12.14 70.09
C GLU A 3 -23.29 12.39 68.77
N GLN A 4 -24.46 12.99 68.78
CA GLN A 4 -25.20 13.34 67.55
C GLN A 4 -24.59 14.49 66.78
N LEU A 5 -23.88 15.41 67.42
CA LEU A 5 -23.15 16.48 66.73
C LEU A 5 -21.89 15.96 66.01
N ARG A 6 -21.21 14.94 66.54
CA ARG A 6 -20.03 14.34 65.96
C ARG A 6 -20.36 13.52 64.71
N SER A 7 -21.52 12.85 64.65
CA SER A 7 -21.95 12.07 63.48
C SER A 7 -22.34 12.98 62.33
N ARG A 8 -22.97 14.12 62.56
CA ARG A 8 -23.32 15.07 61.47
C ARG A 8 -22.12 15.78 60.89
N GLY A 9 -21.11 16.09 61.69
CA GLY A 9 -19.86 16.67 61.19
C GLY A 9 -19.06 15.72 60.30
N ARG A 10 -19.01 14.41 60.61
CA ARG A 10 -18.33 13.40 59.81
C ARG A 10 -19.05 13.11 58.48
N LEU A 11 -20.38 13.16 58.46
CA LEU A 11 -21.16 12.97 57.25
C LEU A 11 -21.01 14.16 56.28
N ALA A 12 -20.97 15.38 56.78
CA ALA A 12 -20.78 16.58 55.96
C ALA A 12 -19.39 16.66 55.35
N LEU A 13 -18.33 16.25 56.08
CA LEU A 13 -16.98 16.18 55.58
C LEU A 13 -16.81 15.10 54.50
N ALA A 14 -17.47 13.94 54.65
CA ALA A 14 -17.42 12.85 53.66
C ALA A 14 -18.11 13.26 52.36
N LEU A 15 -19.24 13.96 52.41
CA LEU A 15 -19.95 14.43 51.22
C LEU A 15 -19.20 15.56 50.48
N ALA A 16 -18.53 16.46 51.23
CA ALA A 16 -17.70 17.50 50.62
C ALA A 16 -16.46 16.93 49.91
N ALA A 17 -15.80 15.93 50.50
CA ALA A 17 -14.66 15.25 49.86
C ALA A 17 -15.05 14.49 48.60
N SER A 18 -16.22 13.84 48.60
CA SER A 18 -16.73 13.14 47.40
C SER A 18 -17.10 14.10 46.27
N ALA A 19 -17.67 15.26 46.56
CA ALA A 19 -18.00 16.25 45.54
C ALA A 19 -16.74 16.88 44.90
N ILE A 20 -15.68 17.13 45.66
CA ILE A 20 -14.41 17.64 45.15
C ILE A 20 -13.71 16.60 44.27
N PHE A 21 -13.77 15.31 44.64
CA PHE A 21 -13.15 14.23 43.84
C PHE A 21 -13.86 14.04 42.51
N VAL A 22 -15.17 14.11 42.46
CA VAL A 22 -15.95 14.06 41.20
C VAL A 22 -15.64 15.27 40.31
N TRP A 23 -15.48 16.46 40.91
CA TRP A 23 -15.15 17.67 40.15
C TRP A 23 -13.74 17.63 39.55
N LEU A 24 -12.77 17.05 40.24
CA LEU A 24 -11.41 16.84 39.76
C LEU A 24 -11.35 15.80 38.62
N LEU A 25 -12.25 14.82 38.60
CA LEU A 25 -12.31 13.82 37.52
C LEU A 25 -13.04 14.34 36.28
N VAL A 26 -13.96 15.27 36.37
CA VAL A 26 -14.68 15.89 35.26
C VAL A 26 -13.86 17.00 34.59
N GLY A 27 -12.90 17.59 35.32
CA GLY A 27 -12.09 18.72 34.81
C GLY A 27 -10.89 18.36 33.93
N GLN A 28 -10.59 17.08 33.73
CA GLN A 28 -9.44 16.62 32.94
C GLN A 28 -9.82 16.04 31.58
N GLN A 29 -10.82 16.58 30.93
CA GLN A 29 -10.90 16.41 29.46
C GLN A 29 -9.91 17.41 28.86
N SER A 30 -8.67 16.97 28.67
CA SER A 30 -7.73 17.67 27.78
C SER A 30 -8.45 17.85 26.45
N PRO A 31 -8.49 19.06 25.87
CA PRO A 31 -9.04 19.22 24.54
C PRO A 31 -8.28 18.24 23.64
N THR A 32 -9.00 17.29 23.09
CA THR A 32 -8.45 16.42 22.04
C THR A 32 -7.94 17.37 20.98
N ALA A 33 -6.63 17.49 20.86
CA ALA A 33 -6.03 18.26 19.78
C ALA A 33 -6.69 17.76 18.49
N ALA A 34 -7.38 18.65 17.78
CA ALA A 34 -7.99 18.29 16.50
C ALA A 34 -6.90 17.65 15.66
N ALA A 35 -7.09 16.40 15.25
CA ALA A 35 -6.11 15.67 14.48
C ALA A 35 -5.80 16.52 13.23
N GLN A 36 -4.55 16.96 13.11
CA GLN A 36 -4.12 17.76 11.99
C GLN A 36 -4.35 16.94 10.72
N THR A 37 -5.24 17.39 9.83
CA THR A 37 -5.48 16.69 8.58
C THR A 37 -4.43 17.14 7.56
N ASN A 38 -3.82 16.18 6.87
CA ASN A 38 -2.86 16.44 5.79
C ASN A 38 -3.55 16.65 4.43
N PHE A 39 -4.89 16.74 4.43
CA PHE A 39 -5.68 16.82 3.20
C PHE A 39 -6.53 18.09 3.19
N VAL A 40 -6.57 18.77 2.05
CA VAL A 40 -7.45 19.92 1.79
C VAL A 40 -8.70 19.43 1.06
N GLY A 41 -9.87 19.89 1.48
CA GLY A 41 -11.15 19.50 0.88
C GLY A 41 -11.76 18.21 1.45
N GLY A 42 -11.08 17.57 2.39
CA GLY A 42 -11.55 16.34 3.07
C GLY A 42 -10.54 15.20 3.01
N ALA A 43 -10.62 14.28 3.97
CA ALA A 43 -9.77 13.08 3.98
C ALA A 43 -10.21 12.09 2.89
N PRO A 44 -9.26 11.42 2.20
CA PRO A 44 -9.60 10.38 1.25
C PRO A 44 -10.22 9.16 1.96
N SER A 45 -11.14 8.49 1.29
CA SER A 45 -11.60 7.17 1.68
C SER A 45 -10.51 6.13 1.38
N ARG A 46 -10.63 4.96 1.99
CA ARG A 46 -9.76 3.80 1.73
C ARG A 46 -10.61 2.63 1.21
N PRO A 47 -10.84 2.53 -0.09
CA PRO A 47 -11.48 1.37 -0.69
C PRO A 47 -10.71 0.08 -0.36
N ASP A 48 -11.38 -1.06 -0.49
CA ASP A 48 -10.72 -2.36 -0.34
C ASP A 48 -9.60 -2.51 -1.39
N SER A 49 -8.46 -2.97 -0.93
CA SER A 49 -7.25 -3.22 -1.73
C SER A 49 -6.63 -4.58 -1.42
N SER A 50 -7.40 -5.50 -0.84
CA SER A 50 -6.94 -6.83 -0.43
C SER A 50 -6.49 -7.72 -1.60
N ASP A 51 -6.93 -7.41 -2.81
CA ASP A 51 -6.53 -8.07 -4.06
C ASP A 51 -5.22 -7.54 -4.65
N ILE A 52 -4.69 -6.42 -4.12
CA ILE A 52 -3.46 -5.80 -4.62
C ILE A 52 -2.23 -6.41 -3.94
N ARG A 53 -1.29 -6.89 -4.74
CA ARG A 53 0.01 -7.40 -4.29
C ARG A 53 1.12 -6.54 -4.85
N ALA A 54 2.09 -6.18 -4.00
CA ALA A 54 3.32 -5.50 -4.39
C ALA A 54 4.50 -6.47 -4.26
N LEU A 55 5.32 -6.56 -5.30
CA LEU A 55 6.50 -7.41 -5.36
C LEU A 55 7.69 -6.61 -5.87
N ARG A 56 8.88 -6.89 -5.34
CA ARG A 56 10.14 -6.48 -5.91
C ARG A 56 10.81 -7.72 -6.49
N LEU A 57 11.02 -7.74 -7.81
CA LEU A 57 11.56 -8.89 -8.53
C LEU A 57 12.90 -8.51 -9.17
N ARG A 58 13.90 -9.37 -9.01
CA ARG A 58 15.16 -9.26 -9.73
C ARG A 58 15.21 -10.32 -10.82
N PHE A 59 15.45 -9.87 -12.04
CA PHE A 59 15.75 -10.72 -13.18
C PHE A 59 17.22 -10.55 -13.56
N GLU A 60 17.93 -11.65 -13.69
CA GLU A 60 19.32 -11.65 -14.17
C GLU A 60 19.37 -11.40 -15.69
N PRO A 61 20.51 -10.97 -16.25
CA PRO A 61 20.65 -10.73 -17.68
C PRO A 61 20.08 -11.88 -18.53
N GLY A 62 19.24 -11.57 -19.50
CA GLY A 62 18.58 -12.54 -20.38
C GLY A 62 17.35 -13.24 -19.78
N SER A 63 17.09 -13.11 -18.46
CA SER A 63 15.92 -13.72 -17.82
C SER A 63 14.64 -12.94 -18.10
N ARG A 64 13.57 -13.67 -18.37
CA ARG A 64 12.25 -13.10 -18.66
C ARG A 64 11.13 -14.02 -18.20
N SER A 65 9.94 -13.46 -17.98
CA SER A 65 8.73 -14.24 -17.76
C SER A 65 8.29 -14.94 -19.06
N ASN A 66 7.45 -15.95 -18.94
CA ASN A 66 6.63 -16.38 -20.07
C ASN A 66 5.61 -15.27 -20.41
N TRP A 67 4.98 -15.38 -21.57
CA TRP A 67 3.78 -14.63 -21.89
C TRP A 67 2.74 -14.89 -20.79
N HIS A 68 2.09 -13.85 -20.30
CA HIS A 68 1.04 -13.97 -19.29
C HIS A 68 0.07 -12.79 -19.37
N SER A 69 -1.06 -12.92 -18.70
CA SER A 69 -2.04 -11.86 -18.53
C SER A 69 -2.58 -11.89 -17.11
N HIS A 70 -3.22 -10.80 -16.68
CA HIS A 70 -3.90 -10.72 -15.40
C HIS A 70 -5.40 -10.49 -15.59
N SER A 71 -6.23 -11.05 -14.71
CA SER A 71 -7.68 -10.84 -14.79
C SER A 71 -8.07 -9.38 -14.59
N ASN A 72 -7.29 -8.62 -13.81
CA ASN A 72 -7.52 -7.20 -13.59
C ASN A 72 -6.41 -6.37 -14.25
N TRP A 73 -5.24 -6.25 -13.64
CA TRP A 73 -4.16 -5.42 -14.19
C TRP A 73 -2.81 -5.73 -13.54
N GLN A 74 -1.76 -5.24 -14.19
CA GLN A 74 -0.40 -5.18 -13.65
C GLN A 74 0.24 -3.83 -13.95
N ILE A 75 1.01 -3.30 -13.01
CA ILE A 75 1.90 -2.14 -13.17
C ILE A 75 3.33 -2.60 -12.92
N ILE A 76 4.25 -2.19 -13.77
CA ILE A 76 5.67 -2.53 -13.68
C ILE A 76 6.51 -1.27 -13.82
N ALA A 77 7.51 -1.10 -12.95
CA ALA A 77 8.51 -0.04 -13.05
C ALA A 77 9.89 -0.61 -12.79
N ALA A 78 10.92 -0.18 -13.53
CA ALA A 78 12.30 -0.49 -13.21
C ALA A 78 12.77 0.39 -12.04
N GLU A 79 13.39 -0.21 -11.02
CA GLU A 79 14.07 0.49 -9.92
C GLU A 79 15.58 0.57 -10.17
N GLU A 80 16.18 -0.49 -10.74
CA GLU A 80 17.61 -0.59 -11.05
C GLU A 80 17.83 -1.37 -12.35
N GLY A 81 18.91 -1.08 -13.04
CA GLY A 81 19.32 -1.80 -14.24
C GLY A 81 18.41 -1.52 -15.44
N ARG A 82 18.34 -2.46 -16.38
CA ARG A 82 17.61 -2.31 -17.64
C ARG A 82 16.67 -3.48 -17.89
N GLY A 83 15.39 -3.19 -17.92
CA GLY A 83 14.33 -4.16 -18.21
C GLY A 83 13.83 -4.08 -19.64
N ARG A 84 13.06 -5.10 -20.01
CA ARG A 84 12.30 -5.18 -21.27
C ARG A 84 10.91 -5.71 -21.02
N THR A 85 10.00 -5.28 -21.87
CA THR A 85 8.61 -5.76 -21.87
C THR A 85 8.04 -5.67 -23.28
N GLN A 86 6.99 -6.45 -23.53
CA GLN A 86 6.23 -6.38 -24.77
C GLN A 86 4.79 -6.83 -24.53
N VAL A 87 3.85 -6.09 -25.07
CA VAL A 87 2.48 -6.57 -25.25
C VAL A 87 2.45 -7.41 -26.53
N ARG A 88 1.77 -8.56 -26.51
CA ARG A 88 1.72 -9.48 -27.65
C ARG A 88 1.20 -8.76 -28.91
N GLY A 89 1.98 -8.86 -29.98
CA GLY A 89 1.69 -8.18 -31.25
C GLY A 89 2.09 -6.70 -31.31
N GLY A 90 2.61 -6.14 -30.22
CA GLY A 90 3.17 -4.79 -30.18
C GLY A 90 4.71 -4.79 -30.23
N PRO A 91 5.34 -3.61 -30.25
CA PRO A 91 6.80 -3.50 -30.18
C PRO A 91 7.34 -3.88 -28.79
N MET A 92 8.57 -4.40 -28.75
CA MET A 92 9.34 -4.51 -27.54
C MET A 92 9.69 -3.09 -27.02
N GLN A 93 9.62 -2.90 -25.72
CA GLN A 93 9.92 -1.66 -25.03
C GLN A 93 10.98 -1.89 -23.97
N GLU A 94 11.89 -0.93 -23.79
CA GLU A 94 12.81 -0.92 -22.66
C GLU A 94 12.11 -0.29 -21.44
N MET A 95 12.58 -0.66 -20.25
CA MET A 95 12.17 -0.10 -18.97
C MET A 95 13.41 0.36 -18.23
N LEU A 96 13.51 1.66 -17.96
CA LEU A 96 14.63 2.26 -17.26
C LEU A 96 14.17 2.90 -15.94
N PRO A 97 15.05 2.99 -14.92
CA PRO A 97 14.75 3.71 -13.70
C PRO A 97 14.39 5.17 -13.99
N GLY A 98 13.30 5.65 -13.35
CA GLY A 98 12.82 7.03 -13.52
C GLY A 98 11.88 7.24 -14.70
N GLU A 99 11.68 6.25 -15.56
CA GLU A 99 10.66 6.30 -16.62
C GLU A 99 9.25 6.01 -16.08
N SER A 100 8.25 6.31 -16.91
CA SER A 100 6.85 6.03 -16.57
C SER A 100 6.62 4.53 -16.38
N PRO A 101 5.91 4.13 -15.31
CA PRO A 101 5.51 2.74 -15.16
C PRO A 101 4.68 2.24 -16.34
N ILE A 102 4.84 0.97 -16.68
CA ILE A 102 4.08 0.30 -17.72
C ILE A 102 2.83 -0.33 -17.11
N PHE A 103 1.69 -0.08 -17.74
CA PHE A 103 0.39 -0.60 -17.32
C PHE A 103 -0.12 -1.63 -18.32
N ALA A 104 -0.37 -2.84 -17.84
CA ALA A 104 -1.07 -3.89 -18.58
C ALA A 104 -2.49 -4.06 -17.99
N GLY A 105 -3.50 -3.74 -18.77
CA GLY A 105 -4.92 -3.84 -18.39
C GLY A 105 -5.44 -5.28 -18.33
N PRO A 106 -6.74 -5.46 -18.04
CA PRO A 106 -7.36 -6.78 -17.94
C PRO A 106 -7.18 -7.61 -19.23
N GLY A 107 -6.69 -8.83 -19.07
CA GLY A 107 -6.51 -9.78 -20.17
C GLY A 107 -5.41 -9.43 -21.19
N VAL A 108 -4.71 -8.31 -21.03
CA VAL A 108 -3.59 -7.94 -21.91
C VAL A 108 -2.45 -8.93 -21.74
N VAL A 109 -2.15 -9.67 -22.82
CA VAL A 109 -1.06 -10.65 -22.83
C VAL A 109 0.26 -9.94 -23.06
N HIS A 110 1.19 -10.10 -22.14
CA HIS A 110 2.49 -9.44 -22.15
C HIS A 110 3.56 -10.32 -21.48
N TRP A 111 4.81 -9.91 -21.60
CA TRP A 111 5.94 -10.44 -20.84
C TRP A 111 6.80 -9.28 -20.33
N HIS A 112 7.62 -9.55 -19.33
CA HIS A 112 8.65 -8.63 -18.83
C HIS A 112 9.85 -9.40 -18.30
N GLY A 113 11.00 -8.73 -18.24
CA GLY A 113 12.26 -9.30 -17.75
C GLY A 113 13.42 -8.35 -17.89
N ALA A 114 14.63 -8.88 -17.77
CA ALA A 114 15.88 -8.15 -17.93
C ALA A 114 16.27 -7.94 -19.39
N ALA A 115 17.18 -7.00 -19.67
CA ALA A 115 17.87 -6.89 -20.93
C ALA A 115 18.83 -8.10 -21.13
N PRO A 116 19.34 -8.36 -22.36
CA PRO A 116 20.23 -9.50 -22.61
C PRO A 116 21.55 -9.43 -21.83
N ASP A 117 22.04 -8.24 -21.57
CA ASP A 117 23.37 -7.92 -21.06
C ASP A 117 23.35 -7.24 -19.68
N GLU A 118 22.16 -6.93 -19.14
CA GLU A 118 22.02 -6.24 -17.85
C GLU A 118 20.83 -6.78 -17.09
N TYR A 119 20.95 -6.88 -15.76
CA TYR A 119 19.85 -7.24 -14.86
C TYR A 119 18.81 -6.12 -14.76
N VAL A 120 17.65 -6.44 -14.22
CA VAL A 120 16.68 -5.46 -13.77
C VAL A 120 16.15 -5.82 -12.39
N VAL A 121 16.04 -4.83 -11.51
CA VAL A 121 15.18 -4.89 -10.33
C VAL A 121 13.91 -4.11 -10.67
N GLN A 122 12.78 -4.78 -10.65
CA GLN A 122 11.50 -4.16 -10.97
C GLN A 122 10.53 -4.18 -9.79
N LEU A 123 9.82 -3.10 -9.63
CA LEU A 123 8.67 -2.99 -8.75
C LEU A 123 7.42 -3.39 -9.54
N THR A 124 6.66 -4.32 -8.99
CA THR A 124 5.48 -4.88 -9.64
C THR A 124 4.28 -4.79 -8.72
N PHE A 125 3.19 -4.20 -9.20
CA PHE A 125 1.89 -4.21 -8.55
C PHE A 125 0.93 -5.03 -9.41
N ILE A 126 0.22 -5.97 -8.77
CA ILE A 126 -0.66 -6.92 -9.44
C ILE A 126 -2.01 -6.95 -8.75
N SER A 127 -3.08 -6.89 -9.53
CA SER A 127 -4.43 -7.19 -9.07
C SER A 127 -5.03 -8.34 -9.89
N GLY A 128 -5.75 -9.23 -9.22
CA GLY A 128 -6.36 -10.40 -9.82
C GLY A 128 -5.40 -11.59 -10.01
N GLN A 129 -5.81 -12.56 -10.83
CA GLN A 129 -5.10 -13.81 -11.09
C GLN A 129 -4.29 -13.74 -12.39
N ALA A 130 -3.12 -14.36 -12.38
CA ALA A 130 -2.31 -14.51 -13.58
C ALA A 130 -2.72 -15.75 -14.38
N THR A 131 -2.79 -15.60 -15.69
CA THR A 131 -2.90 -16.70 -16.66
C THR A 131 -1.60 -16.80 -17.45
N TRP A 132 -0.93 -17.94 -17.36
CA TRP A 132 0.35 -18.19 -18.02
C TRP A 132 0.15 -18.81 -19.40
N HIS A 133 0.96 -18.39 -20.37
CA HIS A 133 0.98 -18.86 -21.75
C HIS A 133 2.34 -19.44 -22.12
N ALA A 134 2.60 -19.59 -23.42
CA ALA A 134 3.86 -20.13 -23.96
C ALA A 134 5.07 -19.29 -23.53
N PRO A 135 6.27 -19.88 -23.51
CA PRO A 135 7.52 -19.13 -23.37
C PRO A 135 7.65 -18.04 -24.45
N VAL A 136 8.31 -16.95 -24.08
CA VAL A 136 8.69 -15.89 -25.03
C VAL A 136 9.84 -16.39 -25.90
N SER A 137 9.68 -16.34 -27.24
CA SER A 137 10.72 -16.70 -28.19
C SER A 137 11.92 -15.75 -28.11
N ASP A 138 13.07 -16.16 -28.59
CA ASP A 138 14.24 -15.28 -28.71
C ASP A 138 14.00 -14.17 -29.74
N GLU A 139 13.19 -14.43 -30.75
CA GLU A 139 12.78 -13.43 -31.74
C GLU A 139 11.97 -12.29 -31.07
N ASP A 140 10.89 -12.64 -30.34
CA ASP A 140 10.11 -11.65 -29.57
C ASP A 140 10.97 -10.92 -28.57
N TYR A 141 11.80 -11.65 -27.81
CA TYR A 141 12.64 -11.08 -26.76
C TYR A 141 13.69 -10.10 -27.30
N LEU A 142 14.26 -10.37 -28.46
CA LEU A 142 15.26 -9.50 -29.07
C LEU A 142 14.65 -8.43 -29.99
N GLY A 143 13.32 -8.45 -30.19
CA GLY A 143 12.61 -7.48 -31.01
C GLY A 143 12.97 -7.57 -32.50
N ARG A 144 13.14 -8.78 -33.01
CA ARG A 144 13.54 -9.05 -34.40
C ARG A 144 12.36 -9.44 -35.26
#